data_7423767187b41839178f7afb1efca431
#
_entry.id   7423767187b41839178f7afb1efca431
#
_cell.length_a   1.000
_cell.length_b   1.000
_cell.length_c   1.000
_cell.angle_alpha   90.00
_cell.angle_beta   90.00
_cell.angle_gamma   90.00
#
_symmetry.space_group_name_H-M   'P 1'
#
loop_
_entity.id
_entity.type
_entity.pdbx_description
1 polymer ?
#
loop_
_entity_poly.entity_id
_entity_poly.type
_entity_poly.pdbx_seq_one_letter_code
_entity_poly.pdbx_strand_id
1 'polypeptide(L)'
;ATALIRQASEAAAAHPESLLNKERITAKSVYDAMRAGDDAAKAVVAQYEEYLGEAIVDMVNIFRPEMLLLGGGISGEGKALTDPMNEYVKAHCFGGDKSFVTRVDTATLGNKAGIIGAAALCLSAPAAMPLKLAPAFKDYLWGGARLKSEYGKHTRLSPLAESWELSCHKDGPSTIVNGPDAGRTLAEYAARHPACVGTRHTDGVFPVLIKLIDAARPLSVQVHPDDAYAQRVEGEPGKTEMWYVVDAQPGAQLYYGFQRELTREEAARRIADGTLTDVLNAVPVKAGDVFFIDAGTVHAIGAGILIAEIQQNSNTTYRVFDYGRLGADGKPRALHVEKALDVARLCPPERPAGPMGTALPRCWPSAVISPRACWT
;
A
#
# COMPACT_ATOMS: atom_id res chain seq x y z
N ALA A 1 -16.48 0.47 -18.71
CA ALA A 1 -17.22 0.31 -20.00
C ALA A 1 -16.32 -0.20 -21.13
N THR A 2 -15.13 0.39 -21.36
CA THR A 2 -14.25 -0.01 -22.48
C THR A 2 -13.81 -1.47 -22.38
N ALA A 3 -13.40 -1.91 -21.19
CA ALA A 3 -13.02 -3.32 -20.95
C ALA A 3 -14.20 -4.28 -21.21
N LEU A 4 -15.39 -3.96 -20.69
CA LEU A 4 -16.60 -4.73 -20.90
C LEU A 4 -16.94 -4.87 -22.38
N ILE A 5 -16.86 -3.77 -23.16
CA ILE A 5 -17.11 -3.78 -24.61
C ILE A 5 -16.08 -4.67 -25.33
N ARG A 6 -14.80 -4.60 -24.94
CA ARG A 6 -13.76 -5.44 -25.53
C ARG A 6 -14.01 -6.92 -25.24
N GLN A 7 -14.24 -7.28 -23.98
CA GLN A 7 -14.53 -8.66 -23.58
C GLN A 7 -15.79 -9.21 -24.30
N ALA A 8 -16.84 -8.38 -24.40
CA ALA A 8 -18.05 -8.76 -25.12
C ALA A 8 -17.82 -8.94 -26.63
N SER A 9 -16.93 -8.14 -27.23
CA SER A 9 -16.58 -8.31 -28.66
C SER A 9 -15.80 -9.61 -28.90
N GLU A 10 -14.89 -9.96 -27.98
CA GLU A 10 -14.16 -11.23 -28.03
C GLU A 10 -15.12 -12.43 -27.86
N ALA A 11 -16.05 -12.35 -26.91
CA ALA A 11 -17.06 -13.38 -26.69
C ALA A 11 -18.04 -13.52 -27.88
N ALA A 12 -18.49 -12.41 -28.46
CA ALA A 12 -19.35 -12.41 -29.65
C ALA A 12 -18.68 -13.11 -30.84
N ALA A 13 -17.38 -12.91 -31.03
CA ALA A 13 -16.63 -13.58 -32.09
C ALA A 13 -16.51 -15.12 -31.85
N ALA A 14 -16.42 -15.52 -30.57
CA ALA A 14 -16.35 -16.93 -30.20
C ALA A 14 -17.72 -17.66 -30.21
N HIS A 15 -18.82 -16.89 -30.07
CA HIS A 15 -20.20 -17.40 -29.99
C HIS A 15 -21.09 -16.73 -31.04
N PRO A 16 -21.10 -17.23 -32.31
CA PRO A 16 -21.88 -16.63 -33.39
C PRO A 16 -23.40 -16.57 -33.14
N GLU A 17 -23.93 -17.47 -32.32
CA GLU A 17 -25.33 -17.54 -31.91
C GLU A 17 -25.73 -16.51 -30.85
N SER A 18 -24.74 -15.88 -30.20
CA SER A 18 -24.99 -14.96 -29.09
C SER A 18 -25.77 -13.71 -29.54
N LEU A 19 -26.62 -13.21 -28.64
CA LEU A 19 -27.32 -11.93 -28.81
C LEU A 19 -26.37 -10.72 -28.93
N LEU A 20 -25.12 -10.85 -28.47
CA LEU A 20 -24.07 -9.83 -28.63
C LEU A 20 -23.76 -9.50 -30.09
N ASN A 21 -24.11 -10.41 -31.04
CA ASN A 21 -23.93 -10.21 -32.47
C ASN A 21 -25.08 -9.47 -33.16
N LYS A 22 -26.21 -9.21 -32.48
CA LYS A 22 -27.40 -8.64 -33.08
C LYS A 22 -27.36 -7.13 -33.32
N GLU A 23 -26.55 -6.43 -32.54
CA GLU A 23 -26.43 -4.98 -32.61
C GLU A 23 -25.03 -4.51 -32.23
N ARG A 24 -24.80 -3.18 -32.35
CA ARG A 24 -23.54 -2.60 -31.91
C ARG A 24 -23.32 -2.85 -30.43
N ILE A 25 -22.18 -3.46 -30.09
CA ILE A 25 -21.82 -3.74 -28.69
C ILE A 25 -21.56 -2.43 -27.92
N THR A 26 -22.34 -2.23 -26.89
CA THR A 26 -22.22 -1.15 -25.90
C THR A 26 -22.30 -1.74 -24.50
N ALA A 27 -21.89 -1.01 -23.48
CA ALA A 27 -22.04 -1.50 -22.12
C ALA A 27 -23.49 -1.86 -21.79
N LYS A 28 -24.46 -1.07 -22.29
CA LYS A 28 -25.89 -1.33 -22.11
C LYS A 28 -26.33 -2.60 -22.83
N SER A 29 -25.97 -2.77 -24.13
CA SER A 29 -26.41 -3.96 -24.89
C SER A 29 -25.86 -5.28 -24.33
N VAL A 30 -24.69 -5.25 -23.67
CA VAL A 30 -24.15 -6.44 -22.99
C VAL A 30 -25.02 -6.82 -21.79
N TYR A 31 -25.43 -5.86 -20.95
CA TYR A 31 -26.36 -6.12 -19.84
C TYR A 31 -27.76 -6.48 -20.33
N ASP A 32 -28.22 -5.92 -21.44
CA ASP A 32 -29.51 -6.29 -22.05
C ASP A 32 -29.48 -7.74 -22.57
N ALA A 33 -28.41 -8.16 -23.22
CA ALA A 33 -28.23 -9.55 -23.66
C ALA A 33 -28.15 -10.52 -22.47
N MET A 34 -27.43 -10.15 -21.40
CA MET A 34 -27.41 -10.94 -20.15
C MET A 34 -28.80 -11.11 -19.55
N ARG A 35 -29.60 -10.02 -19.46
CA ARG A 35 -30.98 -10.06 -18.96
C ARG A 35 -31.91 -10.89 -19.86
N ALA A 36 -31.62 -10.92 -21.16
CA ALA A 36 -32.34 -11.78 -22.12
C ALA A 36 -31.92 -13.26 -22.05
N GLY A 37 -31.01 -13.64 -21.17
CA GLY A 37 -30.62 -15.01 -20.92
C GLY A 37 -29.43 -15.51 -21.71
N ASP A 38 -28.75 -14.67 -22.48
CA ASP A 38 -27.57 -15.03 -23.27
C ASP A 38 -26.39 -15.45 -22.38
N ASP A 39 -25.90 -16.67 -22.57
CA ASP A 39 -24.90 -17.25 -21.70
C ASP A 39 -23.50 -16.68 -21.93
N ALA A 40 -23.16 -16.26 -23.15
CA ALA A 40 -21.91 -15.57 -23.44
C ALA A 40 -21.90 -14.19 -22.76
N ALA A 41 -23.01 -13.46 -22.83
CA ALA A 41 -23.15 -12.16 -22.16
C ALA A 41 -23.10 -12.31 -20.62
N LYS A 42 -23.73 -13.35 -20.06
CA LYS A 42 -23.65 -13.64 -18.60
C LYS A 42 -22.21 -13.89 -18.17
N ALA A 43 -21.46 -14.69 -18.91
CA ALA A 43 -20.06 -14.96 -18.59
C ALA A 43 -19.20 -13.70 -18.64
N VAL A 44 -19.40 -12.85 -19.66
CA VAL A 44 -18.70 -11.56 -19.81
C VAL A 44 -19.01 -10.61 -18.66
N VAL A 45 -20.29 -10.48 -18.28
CA VAL A 45 -20.69 -9.60 -17.18
C VAL A 45 -20.12 -10.11 -15.85
N ALA A 46 -20.19 -11.42 -15.58
CA ALA A 46 -19.64 -12.01 -14.36
C ALA A 46 -18.12 -11.75 -14.23
N GLN A 47 -17.37 -11.94 -15.31
CA GLN A 47 -15.93 -11.64 -15.31
C GLN A 47 -15.63 -10.15 -15.13
N TYR A 48 -16.43 -9.28 -15.76
CA TYR A 48 -16.29 -7.85 -15.60
C TYR A 48 -16.59 -7.39 -14.17
N GLU A 49 -17.62 -7.96 -13.56
CA GLU A 49 -18.01 -7.65 -12.16
C GLU A 49 -16.96 -8.15 -11.18
N GLU A 50 -16.33 -9.29 -11.42
CA GLU A 50 -15.20 -9.78 -10.61
C GLU A 50 -14.03 -8.78 -10.63
N TYR A 51 -13.55 -8.38 -11.80
CA TYR A 51 -12.45 -7.42 -11.92
C TYR A 51 -12.78 -6.04 -11.37
N LEU A 52 -14.04 -5.59 -11.55
CA LEU A 52 -14.48 -4.33 -10.98
C LEU A 52 -14.56 -4.43 -9.45
N GLY A 53 -15.04 -5.54 -8.93
CA GLY A 53 -15.11 -5.84 -7.51
C GLY A 53 -13.73 -5.84 -6.85
N GLU A 54 -12.75 -6.49 -7.47
CA GLU A 54 -11.36 -6.47 -7.00
C GLU A 54 -10.82 -5.04 -6.92
N ALA A 55 -10.98 -4.25 -7.99
CA ALA A 55 -10.51 -2.87 -8.02
C ALA A 55 -11.20 -2.01 -6.95
N ILE A 56 -12.50 -2.23 -6.69
CA ILE A 56 -13.24 -1.54 -5.64
C ILE A 56 -12.74 -1.95 -4.26
N VAL A 57 -12.50 -3.24 -4.03
CA VAL A 57 -11.96 -3.77 -2.76
C VAL A 57 -10.59 -3.16 -2.46
N ASP A 58 -9.72 -3.05 -3.47
CA ASP A 58 -8.43 -2.38 -3.31
C ASP A 58 -8.59 -0.93 -2.87
N MET A 59 -9.48 -0.18 -3.51
CA MET A 59 -9.78 1.20 -3.14
C MET A 59 -10.38 1.31 -1.74
N VAL A 60 -11.28 0.41 -1.37
CA VAL A 60 -11.89 0.35 -0.04
C VAL A 60 -10.84 0.02 1.02
N ASN A 61 -9.96 -0.93 0.76
CA ASN A 61 -8.91 -1.31 1.70
C ASN A 61 -7.86 -0.20 1.91
N ILE A 62 -7.56 0.59 0.86
CA ILE A 62 -6.59 1.69 0.93
C ILE A 62 -7.19 2.93 1.62
N PHE A 63 -8.40 3.35 1.19
CA PHE A 63 -8.97 4.64 1.57
C PHE A 63 -10.09 4.54 2.61
N ARG A 64 -10.68 3.37 2.76
CA ARG A 64 -11.82 3.08 3.65
C ARG A 64 -12.92 4.14 3.61
N PRO A 65 -13.43 4.50 2.42
CA PRO A 65 -14.44 5.53 2.28
C PRO A 65 -15.79 5.03 2.82
N GLU A 66 -16.63 5.93 3.31
CA GLU A 66 -18.02 5.58 3.69
C GLU A 66 -18.85 5.17 2.47
N MET A 67 -18.54 5.78 1.31
CA MET A 67 -19.24 5.53 0.05
C MET A 67 -18.26 5.59 -1.12
N LEU A 68 -18.42 4.66 -2.08
CA LEU A 68 -17.77 4.68 -3.36
C LEU A 68 -18.82 4.84 -4.45
N LEU A 69 -18.67 5.85 -5.31
CA LEU A 69 -19.62 6.14 -6.37
C LEU A 69 -19.08 5.70 -7.73
N LEU A 70 -19.86 4.87 -8.42
CA LEU A 70 -19.60 4.47 -9.79
C LEU A 70 -20.23 5.48 -10.76
N GLY A 71 -19.40 6.04 -11.63
CA GLY A 71 -19.81 7.02 -12.65
C GLY A 71 -19.66 6.49 -14.07
N GLY A 72 -19.96 7.37 -15.05
CA GLY A 72 -19.84 7.06 -16.46
C GLY A 72 -21.04 6.29 -17.04
N GLY A 73 -20.94 5.84 -18.30
CA GLY A 73 -22.06 5.23 -19.02
C GLY A 73 -22.59 3.94 -18.39
N ILE A 74 -21.76 3.20 -17.66
CA ILE A 74 -22.14 1.95 -17.00
C ILE A 74 -23.01 2.19 -15.76
N SER A 75 -22.95 3.37 -15.13
CA SER A 75 -23.75 3.69 -13.95
C SER A 75 -25.25 3.68 -14.21
N GLY A 76 -25.66 3.74 -15.47
CA GLY A 76 -27.04 3.60 -15.88
C GLY A 76 -27.66 2.24 -15.59
N GLU A 77 -26.86 1.20 -15.33
CA GLU A 77 -27.31 -0.14 -14.93
C GLU A 77 -27.85 -0.18 -13.50
N GLY A 78 -27.56 0.86 -12.68
CA GLY A 78 -28.09 1.03 -11.34
C GLY A 78 -27.81 -0.16 -10.43
N LYS A 79 -28.85 -0.72 -9.84
CA LYS A 79 -28.74 -1.86 -8.92
C LYS A 79 -28.18 -3.12 -9.54
N ALA A 80 -28.39 -3.34 -10.83
CA ALA A 80 -27.82 -4.51 -11.52
C ALA A 80 -26.29 -4.50 -11.48
N LEU A 81 -25.66 -3.33 -11.37
CA LEU A 81 -24.23 -3.16 -11.21
C LEU A 81 -23.82 -3.04 -9.72
N THR A 82 -24.58 -2.27 -8.90
CA THR A 82 -24.14 -1.96 -7.55
C THR A 82 -24.41 -3.06 -6.53
N ASP A 83 -25.47 -3.86 -6.71
CA ASP A 83 -25.77 -4.95 -5.78
C ASP A 83 -24.67 -6.03 -5.77
N PRO A 84 -24.20 -6.56 -6.94
CA PRO A 84 -23.05 -7.46 -6.96
C PRO A 84 -21.78 -6.83 -6.35
N MET A 85 -21.54 -5.55 -6.58
CA MET A 85 -20.37 -4.86 -6.03
C MET A 85 -20.42 -4.73 -4.52
N ASN A 86 -21.58 -4.42 -3.95
CA ASN A 86 -21.77 -4.37 -2.50
C ASN A 86 -21.55 -5.75 -1.84
N GLU A 87 -22.07 -6.82 -2.45
CA GLU A 87 -21.82 -8.18 -1.96
C GLU A 87 -20.33 -8.56 -2.08
N TYR A 88 -19.69 -8.20 -3.20
CA TYR A 88 -18.27 -8.46 -3.39
C TYR A 88 -17.39 -7.73 -2.36
N VAL A 89 -17.63 -6.44 -2.15
CA VAL A 89 -16.92 -5.63 -1.13
C VAL A 89 -17.12 -6.22 0.26
N LYS A 90 -18.36 -6.56 0.62
CA LYS A 90 -18.68 -7.18 1.90
C LYS A 90 -17.95 -8.50 2.13
N ALA A 91 -17.81 -9.31 1.08
CA ALA A 91 -17.15 -10.61 1.15
C ALA A 91 -15.62 -10.53 1.18
N HIS A 92 -15.02 -9.51 0.53
CA HIS A 92 -13.58 -9.48 0.25
C HIS A 92 -12.84 -8.31 0.88
N CYS A 93 -13.52 -7.26 1.38
CA CYS A 93 -12.82 -6.17 2.03
C CYS A 93 -12.27 -6.57 3.40
N PHE A 94 -11.24 -5.86 3.83
CA PHE A 94 -10.60 -6.07 5.11
C PHE A 94 -11.59 -5.92 6.28
N GLY A 95 -11.73 -6.96 7.09
CA GLY A 95 -12.65 -7.02 8.23
C GLY A 95 -14.03 -7.59 7.89
N GLY A 96 -14.36 -7.82 6.63
CA GLY A 96 -15.61 -8.44 6.18
C GLY A 96 -16.85 -7.75 6.72
N ASP A 97 -17.91 -8.53 6.94
CA ASP A 97 -19.22 -8.08 7.44
C ASP A 97 -19.23 -7.66 8.93
N LYS A 98 -18.13 -7.89 9.66
CA LYS A 98 -17.97 -7.49 11.07
C LYS A 98 -17.40 -6.09 11.26
N SER A 99 -16.99 -5.45 10.19
CA SER A 99 -16.45 -4.09 10.22
C SER A 99 -17.35 -3.15 9.42
N PHE A 100 -17.08 -1.84 9.53
CA PHE A 100 -17.71 -0.85 8.67
C PHE A 100 -17.51 -1.23 7.19
N VAL A 101 -18.60 -1.39 6.45
CA VAL A 101 -18.58 -1.73 5.04
C VAL A 101 -18.87 -0.48 4.21
N THR A 102 -17.97 -0.15 3.30
CA THR A 102 -18.19 0.91 2.31
C THR A 102 -19.42 0.59 1.45
N ARG A 103 -20.32 1.55 1.28
CA ARG A 103 -21.44 1.42 0.36
C ARG A 103 -20.99 1.78 -1.06
N VAL A 104 -21.24 0.89 -2.00
CA VAL A 104 -21.06 1.17 -3.44
C VAL A 104 -22.39 1.60 -4.02
N ASP A 105 -22.42 2.77 -4.67
CA ASP A 105 -23.62 3.31 -5.30
C ASP A 105 -23.27 3.94 -6.66
N THR A 106 -24.26 4.31 -7.46
CA THR A 106 -24.05 5.05 -8.70
C THR A 106 -24.11 6.55 -8.47
N ALA A 107 -23.28 7.30 -9.22
CA ALA A 107 -23.34 8.76 -9.21
C ALA A 107 -24.69 9.24 -9.77
N THR A 108 -25.46 10.01 -8.99
CA THR A 108 -26.78 10.51 -9.39
C THR A 108 -26.76 11.39 -10.63
N LEU A 109 -25.64 12.05 -10.91
CA LEU A 109 -25.46 12.89 -12.10
C LEU A 109 -25.01 12.07 -13.33
N GLY A 110 -24.80 10.75 -13.17
CA GLY A 110 -24.39 9.84 -14.25
C GLY A 110 -23.19 10.37 -15.03
N ASN A 111 -23.29 10.34 -16.36
CA ASN A 111 -22.20 10.80 -17.24
C ASN A 111 -21.95 12.33 -17.20
N LYS A 112 -22.88 13.12 -16.66
CA LYS A 112 -22.75 14.57 -16.49
C LYS A 112 -21.97 14.98 -15.25
N ALA A 113 -21.70 14.03 -14.34
CA ALA A 113 -21.01 14.30 -13.06
C ALA A 113 -19.67 15.02 -13.27
N GLY A 114 -18.88 14.60 -14.25
CA GLY A 114 -17.60 15.23 -14.54
C GLY A 114 -17.71 16.69 -14.99
N ILE A 115 -18.66 16.99 -15.88
CA ILE A 115 -18.89 18.37 -16.40
C ILE A 115 -19.44 19.26 -15.29
N ILE A 116 -20.43 18.75 -14.52
CA ILE A 116 -21.05 19.50 -13.43
C ILE A 116 -20.04 19.71 -12.30
N GLY A 117 -19.23 18.69 -11.98
CA GLY A 117 -18.16 18.81 -11.00
C GLY A 117 -17.08 19.82 -11.41
N ALA A 118 -16.67 19.83 -12.67
CA ALA A 118 -15.74 20.82 -13.19
C ALA A 118 -16.32 22.25 -13.11
N ALA A 119 -17.61 22.43 -13.45
CA ALA A 119 -18.29 23.73 -13.33
C ALA A 119 -18.44 24.14 -11.84
N ALA A 120 -18.74 23.20 -10.95
CA ALA A 120 -18.86 23.45 -9.52
C ALA A 120 -17.51 23.86 -8.88
N LEU A 121 -16.38 23.37 -9.38
CA LEU A 121 -15.04 23.82 -8.95
C LEU A 121 -14.80 25.30 -9.24
N CYS A 122 -15.45 25.86 -10.26
CA CYS A 122 -15.40 27.31 -10.56
C CYS A 122 -16.29 28.15 -9.65
N LEU A 123 -17.28 27.55 -8.98
CA LEU A 123 -18.30 28.24 -8.19
C LEU A 123 -18.09 28.10 -6.68
N SER A 124 -17.32 27.13 -6.23
CA SER A 124 -17.07 26.88 -4.81
C SER A 124 -15.83 27.64 -4.34
N ALA A 125 -15.90 28.26 -3.17
CA ALA A 125 -14.71 28.56 -2.37
C ALA A 125 -13.87 27.28 -2.23
N PRO A 126 -12.54 27.34 -2.11
CA PRO A 126 -11.61 26.32 -2.53
C PRO A 126 -12.03 24.93 -2.08
N ALA A 127 -12.69 24.18 -2.96
CA ALA A 127 -12.82 22.74 -2.81
C ALA A 127 -11.38 22.20 -2.65
N ALA A 128 -11.18 21.30 -1.69
CA ALA A 128 -9.88 20.72 -1.45
C ALA A 128 -9.33 20.17 -2.78
N MET A 129 -8.43 20.91 -3.40
CA MET A 129 -7.75 20.47 -4.61
C MET A 129 -6.86 19.28 -4.24
N PRO A 130 -6.81 18.25 -5.09
CA PRO A 130 -5.81 17.20 -4.89
C PRO A 130 -4.41 17.82 -4.80
N LEU A 131 -3.73 17.54 -3.71
CA LEU A 131 -2.37 18.03 -3.53
C LEU A 131 -1.41 17.16 -4.34
N LYS A 132 -0.59 17.80 -5.18
CA LYS A 132 0.58 17.15 -5.77
C LYS A 132 1.76 17.34 -4.84
N LEU A 133 2.46 16.26 -4.54
CA LEU A 133 3.60 16.27 -3.63
C LEU A 133 4.91 16.06 -4.39
N ALA A 134 5.92 16.85 -4.07
CA ALA A 134 7.29 16.55 -4.37
C ALA A 134 7.85 15.72 -3.21
N PRO A 135 8.46 14.55 -3.49
CA PRO A 135 9.00 13.67 -2.47
C PRO A 135 10.27 14.26 -1.83
N ALA A 136 10.55 13.83 -0.60
CA ALA A 136 11.88 13.95 -0.02
C ALA A 136 12.75 12.76 -0.44
N PHE A 137 14.04 12.99 -0.68
CA PHE A 137 14.99 11.98 -1.18
C PHE A 137 16.06 11.62 -0.16
N LYS A 138 16.53 10.36 -0.19
CA LYS A 138 17.63 9.85 0.65
C LYS A 138 18.67 9.12 -0.19
N ASP A 139 19.95 9.33 0.12
CA ASP A 139 21.12 8.83 -0.59
C ASP A 139 21.90 7.78 0.22
N TYR A 140 21.21 6.89 0.87
CA TYR A 140 21.85 5.85 1.67
C TYR A 140 22.75 4.94 0.83
N LEU A 141 23.82 4.40 1.45
CA LEU A 141 24.89 3.63 0.83
C LEU A 141 24.43 2.40 0.01
N TRP A 142 23.25 1.88 0.31
CA TRP A 142 22.68 0.71 -0.36
C TRP A 142 21.79 1.06 -1.55
N GLY A 143 21.56 2.34 -1.78
CA GLY A 143 20.69 2.83 -2.86
C GLY A 143 21.23 2.54 -4.26
N GLY A 144 20.33 2.61 -5.22
CA GLY A 144 20.59 2.38 -6.64
C GLY A 144 20.38 3.62 -7.50
N ALA A 145 20.08 3.36 -8.78
CA ALA A 145 19.82 4.38 -9.77
C ALA A 145 18.39 4.29 -10.37
N ARG A 146 17.64 3.22 -10.07
CA ARG A 146 16.37 2.89 -10.70
C ARG A 146 15.28 3.93 -10.46
N LEU A 147 15.24 4.51 -9.25
CA LEU A 147 14.30 5.59 -8.95
C LEU A 147 14.47 6.79 -9.91
N LYS A 148 15.70 7.04 -10.38
CA LYS A 148 15.99 8.10 -11.37
C LYS A 148 15.73 7.62 -12.81
N SER A 149 16.28 6.47 -13.18
CA SER A 149 16.27 6.00 -14.57
C SER A 149 14.92 5.44 -15.02
N GLU A 150 14.14 4.83 -14.11
CA GLU A 150 12.91 4.12 -14.45
C GLU A 150 11.66 4.81 -13.90
N TYR A 151 11.79 5.54 -12.76
CA TYR A 151 10.65 6.15 -12.05
C TYR A 151 10.65 7.68 -12.11
N GLY A 152 11.49 8.28 -12.94
CA GLY A 152 11.48 9.72 -13.23
C GLY A 152 11.76 10.61 -12.02
N LYS A 153 12.51 10.13 -11.02
CA LYS A 153 12.86 10.96 -9.86
C LYS A 153 14.06 11.86 -10.18
N HIS A 154 13.82 13.16 -10.12
CA HIS A 154 14.83 14.16 -10.46
C HIS A 154 15.50 14.71 -9.21
N THR A 155 16.76 14.33 -8.97
CA THR A 155 17.59 14.80 -7.85
C THR A 155 19.07 14.69 -8.19
N ARG A 156 19.90 15.50 -7.51
CA ARG A 156 21.37 15.43 -7.58
C ARG A 156 21.96 14.31 -6.72
N LEU A 157 21.19 13.76 -5.77
CA LEU A 157 21.66 12.69 -4.90
C LEU A 157 22.02 11.44 -5.71
N SER A 158 23.15 10.80 -5.35
CA SER A 158 23.61 9.57 -5.97
C SER A 158 24.50 8.82 -4.97
N PRO A 159 24.15 7.56 -4.64
CA PRO A 159 22.96 6.82 -5.10
C PRO A 159 21.64 7.46 -4.66
N LEU A 160 20.52 7.06 -5.25
CA LEU A 160 19.19 7.43 -4.75
C LEU A 160 18.52 6.20 -4.13
N ALA A 161 18.52 6.15 -2.81
CA ALA A 161 18.07 4.99 -2.06
C ALA A 161 16.55 5.00 -1.81
N GLU A 162 16.02 6.14 -1.38
CA GLU A 162 14.60 6.27 -1.06
C GLU A 162 14.00 7.56 -1.64
N SER A 163 12.72 7.46 -2.00
CA SER A 163 11.86 8.57 -2.37
C SER A 163 10.61 8.54 -1.47
N TRP A 164 10.51 9.49 -0.55
CA TRP A 164 9.41 9.59 0.41
C TRP A 164 8.24 10.33 -0.22
N GLU A 165 7.36 9.57 -0.85
CA GLU A 165 6.29 10.07 -1.72
C GLU A 165 5.22 10.82 -0.95
N LEU A 166 4.85 10.32 0.24
CA LEU A 166 3.90 10.94 1.15
C LEU A 166 4.47 10.89 2.54
N SER A 167 4.86 12.04 3.08
CA SER A 167 5.53 12.15 4.36
C SER A 167 5.22 13.45 5.10
N CYS A 168 4.77 13.31 6.35
CA CYS A 168 4.75 14.39 7.32
C CYS A 168 5.91 14.29 8.32
N HIS A 169 6.83 13.34 8.14
CA HIS A 169 7.93 13.13 9.07
C HIS A 169 8.96 14.26 8.99
N LYS A 170 9.46 14.70 10.16
CA LYS A 170 10.43 15.79 10.29
C LYS A 170 11.72 15.59 9.49
N ASP A 171 12.16 14.33 9.34
CA ASP A 171 13.41 13.99 8.64
C ASP A 171 13.28 14.05 7.11
N GLY A 172 12.07 14.18 6.56
CA GLY A 172 11.85 14.24 5.12
C GLY A 172 10.40 14.53 4.78
N PRO A 173 9.89 15.73 5.07
CA PRO A 173 8.50 16.05 4.71
C PRO A 173 8.35 16.20 3.21
N SER A 174 7.24 15.69 2.66
CA SER A 174 6.87 15.97 1.28
C SER A 174 6.40 17.41 1.13
N THR A 175 6.70 18.03 -0.02
CA THR A 175 6.36 19.43 -0.31
C THR A 175 5.24 19.51 -1.32
N ILE A 176 4.24 20.35 -1.08
CA ILE A 176 3.14 20.61 -2.00
C ILE A 176 3.65 21.43 -3.18
N VAL A 177 3.33 21.02 -4.41
CA VAL A 177 3.82 21.70 -5.64
C VAL A 177 2.72 22.34 -6.46
N ASN A 178 1.47 22.34 -5.98
CA ASN A 178 0.34 22.95 -6.70
C ASN A 178 -0.59 23.72 -5.76
N GLY A 179 -1.42 24.56 -6.35
CA GLY A 179 -2.43 25.31 -5.62
C GLY A 179 -1.89 26.41 -4.71
N PRO A 180 -2.77 26.97 -3.84
CA PRO A 180 -2.42 28.09 -2.96
C PRO A 180 -1.37 27.75 -1.89
N ASP A 181 -1.24 26.46 -1.55
CA ASP A 181 -0.30 25.99 -0.53
C ASP A 181 1.00 25.44 -1.14
N ALA A 182 1.26 25.70 -2.44
CA ALA A 182 2.52 25.32 -3.06
C ALA A 182 3.72 25.91 -2.31
N GLY A 183 4.74 25.07 -2.08
CA GLY A 183 5.94 25.40 -1.30
C GLY A 183 5.84 25.06 0.19
N ARG A 184 4.66 24.72 0.71
CA ARG A 184 4.51 24.22 2.09
C ARG A 184 4.79 22.73 2.17
N THR A 185 5.21 22.28 3.34
CA THR A 185 5.26 20.84 3.61
C THR A 185 3.85 20.27 3.83
N LEU A 186 3.69 18.98 3.58
CA LEU A 186 2.44 18.28 3.88
C LEU A 186 2.10 18.35 5.37
N ALA A 187 3.10 18.33 6.26
CA ALA A 187 2.91 18.47 7.70
C ALA A 187 2.33 19.84 8.08
N GLU A 188 2.86 20.93 7.51
CA GLU A 188 2.33 22.29 7.73
C GLU A 188 0.90 22.44 7.20
N TYR A 189 0.60 21.77 6.09
CA TYR A 189 -0.76 21.77 5.55
C TYR A 189 -1.71 21.01 6.45
N ALA A 190 -1.36 19.78 6.88
CA ALA A 190 -2.17 18.96 7.78
C ALA A 190 -2.46 19.67 9.11
N ALA A 191 -1.46 20.37 9.68
CA ALA A 191 -1.64 21.15 10.89
C ALA A 191 -2.64 22.31 10.73
N ARG A 192 -2.73 22.91 9.54
CA ARG A 192 -3.68 24.00 9.25
C ARG A 192 -5.08 23.48 8.85
N HIS A 193 -5.13 22.27 8.31
CA HIS A 193 -6.32 21.64 7.79
C HIS A 193 -6.51 20.24 8.40
N PRO A 194 -6.67 20.10 9.72
CA PRO A 194 -6.73 18.81 10.39
C PRO A 194 -7.80 17.87 9.83
N ALA A 195 -8.86 18.41 9.26
CA ALA A 195 -9.89 17.62 8.58
C ALA A 195 -9.37 16.83 7.36
N CYS A 196 -8.20 17.18 6.79
CA CYS A 196 -7.63 16.47 5.64
C CYS A 196 -7.12 15.06 5.99
N VAL A 197 -6.86 14.77 7.28
CA VAL A 197 -6.48 13.45 7.79
C VAL A 197 -7.69 12.65 8.28
N GLY A 198 -8.90 13.12 8.03
CA GLY A 198 -10.15 12.49 8.42
C GLY A 198 -10.60 12.89 9.83
N THR A 199 -11.77 12.35 10.23
CA THR A 199 -12.42 12.71 11.49
C THR A 199 -11.88 11.95 12.70
N ARG A 200 -11.06 10.93 12.48
CA ARG A 200 -10.51 10.06 13.54
C ARG A 200 -9.14 10.51 14.06
N HIS A 201 -8.43 11.35 13.30
CA HIS A 201 -7.15 11.94 13.67
C HIS A 201 -7.37 13.44 13.94
N THR A 202 -7.48 13.79 15.21
CA THR A 202 -7.74 15.20 15.64
C THR A 202 -6.50 15.97 15.95
N ASP A 203 -5.34 15.31 15.98
CA ASP A 203 -4.02 15.88 16.26
C ASP A 203 -3.35 16.54 15.04
N GLY A 204 -3.96 16.41 13.85
CA GLY A 204 -3.41 16.96 12.61
C GLY A 204 -2.16 16.24 12.09
N VAL A 205 -1.77 15.13 12.72
CA VAL A 205 -0.64 14.31 12.28
C VAL A 205 -1.11 13.29 11.25
N PHE A 206 -0.46 13.29 10.08
CA PHE A 206 -0.75 12.27 9.07
C PHE A 206 -0.12 10.93 9.50
N PRO A 207 -0.91 9.86 9.66
CA PRO A 207 -0.44 8.65 10.35
C PRO A 207 0.46 7.75 9.50
N VAL A 208 0.55 8.00 8.20
CA VAL A 208 1.20 7.11 7.23
C VAL A 208 2.39 7.80 6.56
N LEU A 209 3.44 7.02 6.30
CA LEU A 209 4.57 7.40 5.47
C LEU A 209 4.68 6.40 4.32
N ILE A 210 4.73 6.88 3.07
CA ILE A 210 4.85 6.04 1.88
C ILE A 210 6.17 6.35 1.18
N LYS A 211 6.94 5.30 0.88
CA LYS A 211 8.25 5.41 0.22
C LYS A 211 8.34 4.48 -0.99
N LEU A 212 9.16 4.87 -1.96
CA LEU A 212 9.78 3.94 -2.89
C LEU A 212 11.22 3.72 -2.46
N ILE A 213 11.66 2.46 -2.41
CA ILE A 213 12.98 2.03 -1.96
C ILE A 213 13.66 1.23 -3.06
N ASP A 214 14.81 1.70 -3.54
CA ASP A 214 15.66 1.01 -4.51
C ASP A 214 16.87 0.38 -3.79
N ALA A 215 16.74 -0.89 -3.44
CA ALA A 215 17.76 -1.66 -2.76
C ALA A 215 18.76 -2.28 -3.74
N ALA A 216 19.72 -1.51 -4.25
CA ALA A 216 20.80 -2.04 -5.09
C ALA A 216 21.75 -2.94 -4.30
N ARG A 217 21.86 -2.73 -2.99
CA ARG A 217 22.58 -3.58 -2.02
C ARG A 217 21.66 -3.93 -0.87
N PRO A 218 21.95 -5.00 -0.10
CA PRO A 218 21.09 -5.37 1.03
C PRO A 218 20.99 -4.24 2.03
N LEU A 219 19.80 -3.98 2.56
CA LEU A 219 19.63 -3.13 3.73
C LEU A 219 20.16 -3.83 4.98
N SER A 220 20.41 -3.08 6.06
CA SER A 220 20.75 -3.68 7.35
C SER A 220 19.64 -4.58 7.83
N VAL A 221 19.99 -5.65 8.55
CA VAL A 221 19.02 -6.40 9.35
C VAL A 221 18.59 -5.52 10.52
N GLN A 222 17.29 -5.38 10.70
CA GLN A 222 16.70 -4.41 11.60
C GLN A 222 15.39 -4.91 12.20
N VAL A 223 14.93 -4.21 13.24
CA VAL A 223 13.64 -4.41 13.86
C VAL A 223 13.07 -3.07 14.27
N HIS A 224 11.75 -2.96 14.28
CA HIS A 224 11.03 -1.75 14.68
C HIS A 224 10.22 -1.97 15.95
N PRO A 225 10.13 -0.95 16.84
CA PRO A 225 9.29 -1.02 18.03
C PRO A 225 7.80 -0.88 17.70
N ASP A 226 6.95 -1.33 18.60
CA ASP A 226 5.54 -0.97 18.65
C ASP A 226 5.33 0.46 19.18
N ASP A 227 4.07 0.93 19.13
CA ASP A 227 3.72 2.29 19.58
C ASP A 227 4.07 2.53 21.06
N ALA A 228 3.84 1.54 21.93
CA ALA A 228 4.04 1.69 23.36
C ALA A 228 5.53 1.87 23.71
N TYR A 229 6.39 1.08 23.09
CA TYR A 229 7.83 1.18 23.29
C TYR A 229 8.40 2.44 22.64
N ALA A 230 8.03 2.71 21.37
CA ALA A 230 8.51 3.85 20.60
C ALA A 230 8.15 5.18 21.29
N GLN A 231 6.90 5.33 21.74
CA GLN A 231 6.47 6.53 22.43
C GLN A 231 7.26 6.77 23.73
N ARG A 232 7.53 5.69 24.48
CA ARG A 232 8.28 5.81 25.76
C ARG A 232 9.76 6.12 25.57
N VAL A 233 10.39 5.51 24.55
CA VAL A 233 11.85 5.54 24.39
C VAL A 233 12.33 6.59 23.41
N GLU A 234 11.56 6.82 22.33
CA GLU A 234 11.93 7.72 21.24
C GLU A 234 11.02 8.95 21.13
N GLY A 235 9.84 8.94 21.76
CA GLY A 235 8.83 10.00 21.61
C GLY A 235 8.20 10.03 20.22
N GLU A 236 8.21 8.92 19.51
CA GLU A 236 7.66 8.75 18.16
C GLU A 236 6.66 7.58 18.11
N PRO A 237 5.83 7.50 17.06
CA PRO A 237 5.02 6.31 16.81
C PRO A 237 5.88 5.06 16.60
N GLY A 238 5.32 3.89 16.81
CA GLY A 238 5.89 2.64 16.38
C GLY A 238 6.04 2.56 14.86
N LYS A 239 6.59 1.44 14.38
CA LYS A 239 6.79 1.29 12.95
C LYS A 239 6.37 -0.11 12.49
N THR A 240 5.07 -0.26 12.28
CA THR A 240 4.51 -1.36 11.49
C THR A 240 4.49 -0.93 10.03
N GLU A 241 4.83 -1.85 9.14
CA GLU A 241 4.97 -1.53 7.72
C GLU A 241 4.45 -2.66 6.82
N MET A 242 4.12 -2.29 5.59
CA MET A 242 3.77 -3.21 4.52
C MET A 242 4.67 -2.93 3.33
N TRP A 243 5.14 -3.97 2.67
CA TRP A 243 5.92 -3.90 1.45
C TRP A 243 5.15 -4.46 0.27
N TYR A 244 5.08 -3.70 -0.79
CA TYR A 244 4.71 -4.18 -2.12
C TYR A 244 5.98 -4.27 -2.97
N VAL A 245 6.32 -5.45 -3.45
CA VAL A 245 7.47 -5.64 -4.33
C VAL A 245 7.10 -5.12 -5.71
N VAL A 246 7.64 -3.95 -6.07
CA VAL A 246 7.40 -3.33 -7.37
C VAL A 246 8.16 -4.07 -8.45
N ASP A 247 9.42 -4.45 -8.15
CA ASP A 247 10.25 -5.28 -9.01
C ASP A 247 11.37 -5.95 -8.21
N ALA A 248 11.83 -7.11 -8.69
CA ALA A 248 12.90 -7.87 -8.08
C ALA A 248 13.78 -8.56 -9.15
N GLN A 249 15.09 -8.50 -8.99
CA GLN A 249 16.01 -9.24 -9.84
C GLN A 249 15.87 -10.75 -9.61
N PRO A 250 16.16 -11.59 -10.62
CA PRO A 250 16.15 -13.03 -10.45
C PRO A 250 17.04 -13.49 -9.29
N GLY A 251 16.49 -14.30 -8.38
CA GLY A 251 17.18 -14.77 -7.19
C GLY A 251 17.20 -13.78 -6.02
N ALA A 252 16.57 -12.62 -6.14
CA ALA A 252 16.44 -11.69 -5.03
C ALA A 252 15.63 -12.30 -3.89
N GLN A 253 16.05 -12.00 -2.66
CA GLN A 253 15.40 -12.50 -1.44
C GLN A 253 15.43 -11.42 -0.36
N LEU A 254 14.50 -11.53 0.58
CA LEU A 254 14.48 -10.72 1.80
C LEU A 254 14.55 -11.61 3.04
N TYR A 255 14.88 -11.03 4.19
CA TYR A 255 14.78 -11.72 5.47
C TYR A 255 13.47 -11.34 6.17
N TYR A 256 12.76 -12.34 6.73
CA TYR A 256 11.47 -12.14 7.36
C TYR A 256 11.32 -13.05 8.60
N GLY A 257 11.64 -12.52 9.77
CA GLY A 257 11.55 -13.22 11.05
C GLY A 257 12.52 -14.41 11.20
N PHE A 258 12.43 -15.05 12.33
CA PHE A 258 13.27 -16.18 12.67
C PHE A 258 12.71 -17.52 12.17
N GLN A 259 13.60 -18.47 11.89
CA GLN A 259 13.25 -19.85 11.51
C GLN A 259 12.76 -20.68 12.70
N ARG A 260 13.18 -20.32 13.91
CA ARG A 260 12.88 -20.99 15.18
C ARG A 260 12.92 -20.00 16.34
N GLU A 261 12.45 -20.41 17.48
CA GLU A 261 12.58 -19.66 18.72
C GLU A 261 14.05 -19.54 19.14
N LEU A 262 14.43 -18.36 19.61
CA LEU A 262 15.75 -18.04 20.17
C LEU A 262 15.59 -17.49 21.58
N THR A 263 16.60 -17.73 22.43
CA THR A 263 16.72 -16.96 23.68
C THR A 263 17.35 -15.59 23.41
N ARG A 264 17.14 -14.65 24.33
CA ARG A 264 17.77 -13.32 24.25
C ARG A 264 19.28 -13.42 24.18
N GLU A 265 19.88 -14.32 24.96
CA GLU A 265 21.33 -14.57 25.04
C GLU A 265 21.85 -15.14 23.70
N GLU A 266 21.11 -16.05 23.09
CA GLU A 266 21.47 -16.59 21.78
C GLU A 266 21.41 -15.50 20.71
N ALA A 267 20.33 -14.71 20.68
CA ALA A 267 20.19 -13.62 19.74
C ALA A 267 21.33 -12.58 19.90
N ALA A 268 21.64 -12.17 21.13
CA ALA A 268 22.73 -11.24 21.43
C ALA A 268 24.09 -11.79 20.93
N ARG A 269 24.37 -13.05 21.22
CA ARG A 269 25.61 -13.72 20.76
C ARG A 269 25.68 -13.74 19.24
N ARG A 270 24.60 -14.11 18.51
CA ARG A 270 24.57 -14.15 17.05
C ARG A 270 24.72 -12.78 16.41
N ILE A 271 24.23 -11.74 17.06
CA ILE A 271 24.47 -10.35 16.63
C ILE A 271 25.96 -10.02 16.77
N ALA A 272 26.56 -10.35 17.91
CA ALA A 272 27.98 -10.07 18.18
C ALA A 272 28.91 -10.85 17.23
N ASP A 273 28.58 -12.12 16.95
CA ASP A 273 29.37 -13.01 16.09
C ASP A 273 29.10 -12.81 14.59
N GLY A 274 28.10 -11.95 14.23
CA GLY A 274 27.69 -11.72 12.84
C GLY A 274 26.98 -12.90 12.18
N THR A 275 26.42 -13.84 12.97
CA THR A 275 25.75 -15.06 12.49
C THR A 275 24.23 -15.01 12.61
N LEU A 276 23.65 -13.83 12.85
CA LEU A 276 22.21 -13.68 13.02
C LEU A 276 21.42 -14.11 11.77
N THR A 277 21.95 -13.85 10.60
CA THR A 277 21.31 -14.18 9.31
C THR A 277 21.11 -15.69 9.10
N ASP A 278 21.93 -16.54 9.74
CA ASP A 278 21.83 -18.01 9.63
C ASP A 278 20.54 -18.60 10.21
N VAL A 279 19.87 -17.83 11.04
CA VAL A 279 18.62 -18.23 11.73
C VAL A 279 17.41 -17.41 11.30
N LEU A 280 17.57 -16.55 10.28
CA LEU A 280 16.47 -15.79 9.68
C LEU A 280 15.88 -16.53 8.48
N ASN A 281 14.58 -16.37 8.26
CA ASN A 281 13.94 -16.86 7.04
C ASN A 281 14.38 -16.03 5.85
N ALA A 282 15.11 -16.62 4.92
CA ALA A 282 15.41 -16.04 3.62
C ALA A 282 14.27 -16.40 2.65
N VAL A 283 13.51 -15.39 2.23
CA VAL A 283 12.32 -15.55 1.41
C VAL A 283 12.58 -15.03 0.01
N PRO A 284 12.54 -15.87 -1.03
CA PRO A 284 12.61 -15.44 -2.42
C PRO A 284 11.42 -14.53 -2.76
N VAL A 285 11.66 -13.51 -3.57
CA VAL A 285 10.63 -12.53 -3.94
C VAL A 285 10.58 -12.27 -5.44
N LYS A 286 9.40 -11.85 -5.89
CA LYS A 286 9.13 -11.39 -7.26
C LYS A 286 8.21 -10.19 -7.24
N ALA A 287 8.13 -9.48 -8.37
CA ALA A 287 7.18 -8.39 -8.54
C ALA A 287 5.73 -8.84 -8.24
N GLY A 288 4.99 -8.00 -7.54
CA GLY A 288 3.61 -8.25 -7.10
C GLY A 288 3.49 -8.89 -5.71
N ASP A 289 4.57 -9.38 -5.12
CA ASP A 289 4.53 -9.93 -3.77
C ASP A 289 4.26 -8.85 -2.72
N VAL A 290 3.50 -9.21 -1.69
CA VAL A 290 3.16 -8.31 -0.57
C VAL A 290 3.58 -8.94 0.74
N PHE A 291 4.24 -8.16 1.60
CA PHE A 291 4.66 -8.58 2.95
C PHE A 291 4.15 -7.57 3.97
N PHE A 292 3.64 -8.06 5.07
CA PHE A 292 3.27 -7.22 6.20
C PHE A 292 4.27 -7.46 7.34
N ILE A 293 4.95 -6.41 7.75
CA ILE A 293 6.00 -6.44 8.75
C ILE A 293 5.43 -5.88 10.06
N ASP A 294 4.96 -6.77 10.92
CA ASP A 294 4.53 -6.39 12.27
C ASP A 294 5.71 -5.84 13.07
N ALA A 295 5.48 -4.81 13.87
CA ALA A 295 6.47 -4.34 14.84
C ALA A 295 7.02 -5.52 15.67
N GLY A 296 8.33 -5.54 15.91
CA GLY A 296 9.04 -6.65 16.56
C GLY A 296 9.52 -7.73 15.61
N THR A 297 9.11 -7.75 14.34
CA THR A 297 9.64 -8.71 13.36
C THR A 297 11.03 -8.27 12.89
N VAL A 298 12.04 -9.12 13.08
CA VAL A 298 13.39 -8.89 12.54
C VAL A 298 13.36 -9.14 11.04
N HIS A 299 13.83 -8.18 10.24
CA HIS A 299 13.71 -8.23 8.78
C HIS A 299 14.86 -7.50 8.07
N ALA A 300 15.00 -7.74 6.77
CA ALA A 300 15.84 -6.95 5.88
C ALA A 300 15.41 -7.10 4.42
N ILE A 301 15.51 -6.03 3.64
CA ILE A 301 15.36 -6.06 2.19
C ILE A 301 16.71 -6.48 1.60
N GLY A 302 16.72 -7.49 0.74
CA GLY A 302 17.89 -7.95 0.02
C GLY A 302 18.25 -7.05 -1.17
N ALA A 303 19.36 -7.38 -1.81
CA ALA A 303 19.80 -6.66 -3.01
C ALA A 303 18.91 -6.93 -4.22
N GLY A 304 18.81 -5.96 -5.12
CA GLY A 304 18.12 -6.07 -6.40
C GLY A 304 16.60 -5.97 -6.28
N ILE A 305 16.08 -5.45 -5.17
CA ILE A 305 14.64 -5.30 -4.91
C ILE A 305 14.26 -3.83 -4.95
N LEU A 306 13.15 -3.54 -5.61
CA LEU A 306 12.48 -2.25 -5.55
C LEU A 306 11.11 -2.45 -4.91
N ILE A 307 10.84 -1.73 -3.82
CA ILE A 307 9.58 -1.83 -3.08
C ILE A 307 8.88 -0.49 -2.96
N ALA A 308 7.55 -0.55 -2.84
CA ALA A 308 6.75 0.50 -2.22
C ALA A 308 6.51 0.09 -0.76
N GLU A 309 7.01 0.91 0.17
CA GLU A 309 6.82 0.73 1.61
C GLU A 309 5.73 1.66 2.11
N ILE A 310 4.72 1.10 2.72
CA ILE A 310 3.65 1.80 3.40
C ILE A 310 3.79 1.52 4.88
N GLN A 311 4.04 2.53 5.70
CA GLN A 311 4.38 2.38 7.10
C GLN A 311 3.71 3.44 7.99
N GLN A 312 3.71 3.24 9.30
CA GLN A 312 3.41 4.32 10.24
C GLN A 312 4.41 5.47 10.05
N ASN A 313 4.00 6.70 10.38
CA ASN A 313 4.81 7.91 10.19
C ASN A 313 5.97 7.98 11.23
N SER A 314 6.91 7.07 11.11
CA SER A 314 8.07 6.89 11.97
C SER A 314 9.32 6.59 11.16
N ASN A 315 10.48 7.02 11.66
CA ASN A 315 11.79 6.68 11.08
C ASN A 315 12.65 5.85 12.06
N THR A 316 12.05 5.38 13.15
CA THR A 316 12.74 4.60 14.18
C THR A 316 13.14 3.23 13.67
N THR A 317 14.44 2.94 13.71
CA THR A 317 15.03 1.69 13.22
C THR A 317 16.12 1.21 14.16
N TYR A 318 15.97 0.02 14.70
CA TYR A 318 17.00 -0.65 15.50
C TYR A 318 17.77 -1.64 14.64
N ARG A 319 18.97 -1.23 14.24
CA ARG A 319 19.88 -2.02 13.41
C ARG A 319 20.61 -3.05 14.25
N VAL A 320 20.61 -4.29 13.80
CA VAL A 320 21.28 -5.41 14.50
C VAL A 320 22.43 -6.03 13.70
N PHE A 321 22.42 -5.88 12.37
CA PHE A 321 23.52 -6.34 11.52
C PHE A 321 23.62 -5.49 10.26
N ASP A 322 24.85 -5.12 9.86
CA ASP A 322 25.07 -4.22 8.72
C ASP A 322 26.20 -4.67 7.79
N TYR A 323 26.49 -5.96 7.75
CA TYR A 323 27.49 -6.56 6.84
C TYR A 323 28.90 -5.95 6.95
N GLY A 324 29.26 -5.35 8.08
CA GLY A 324 30.54 -4.67 8.29
C GLY A 324 30.75 -3.42 7.44
N ARG A 325 29.68 -2.83 6.90
CA ARG A 325 29.77 -1.64 6.04
C ARG A 325 30.24 -0.42 6.81
N LEU A 326 31.12 0.35 6.17
CA LEU A 326 31.58 1.63 6.69
C LEU A 326 30.69 2.77 6.19
N GLY A 327 30.37 3.70 7.05
CA GLY A 327 29.74 4.95 6.72
C GLY A 327 30.67 5.91 5.95
N ALA A 328 30.17 7.07 5.60
CA ALA A 328 30.96 8.11 4.92
C ALA A 328 32.15 8.61 5.78
N ASP A 329 32.07 8.44 7.08
CA ASP A 329 33.11 8.77 8.06
C ASP A 329 34.17 7.66 8.23
N GLY A 330 34.08 6.59 7.45
CA GLY A 330 34.98 5.43 7.52
C GLY A 330 34.76 4.52 8.75
N LYS A 331 33.69 4.73 9.52
CA LYS A 331 33.35 3.91 10.69
C LYS A 331 32.13 3.02 10.41
N PRO A 332 32.04 1.84 11.05
CA PRO A 332 30.82 1.04 11.01
C PRO A 332 29.62 1.83 11.55
N ARG A 333 28.46 1.69 10.92
CA ARG A 333 27.23 2.28 11.42
C ARG A 333 26.86 1.67 12.77
N ALA A 334 26.38 2.48 13.69
CA ALA A 334 26.00 2.03 15.04
C ALA A 334 24.93 0.94 14.97
N LEU A 335 25.09 -0.08 15.79
CA LEU A 335 24.08 -1.10 16.07
C LEU A 335 23.31 -0.71 17.33
N HIS A 336 22.03 -1.08 17.39
CA HIS A 336 21.14 -0.75 18.50
C HIS A 336 20.73 -2.02 19.25
N VAL A 337 21.72 -2.85 19.66
CA VAL A 337 21.52 -4.23 20.11
C VAL A 337 20.52 -4.33 21.26
N GLU A 338 20.71 -3.56 22.34
CA GLU A 338 19.83 -3.63 23.51
C GLU A 338 18.37 -3.27 23.18
N LYS A 339 18.16 -2.13 22.50
CA LYS A 339 16.82 -1.68 22.09
C LYS A 339 16.19 -2.70 21.13
N ALA A 340 16.97 -3.28 20.23
CA ALA A 340 16.49 -4.31 19.32
C ALA A 340 16.05 -5.57 20.05
N LEU A 341 16.84 -6.03 21.01
CA LEU A 341 16.51 -7.20 21.84
C LEU A 341 15.31 -6.97 22.77
N ASP A 342 15.03 -5.71 23.12
CA ASP A 342 13.85 -5.37 23.92
C ASP A 342 12.54 -5.50 23.12
N VAL A 343 12.59 -5.26 21.81
CA VAL A 343 11.40 -5.22 20.96
C VAL A 343 11.27 -6.41 20.03
N ALA A 344 12.38 -7.14 19.75
CA ALA A 344 12.36 -8.27 18.82
C ALA A 344 11.54 -9.42 19.32
N ARG A 345 10.66 -9.94 18.47
CA ARG A 345 9.99 -11.23 18.67
C ARG A 345 10.97 -12.34 18.30
N LEU A 346 11.54 -12.99 19.31
CA LEU A 346 12.58 -14.01 19.13
C LEU A 346 11.99 -15.40 18.80
N CYS A 347 10.90 -15.44 18.06
CA CYS A 347 10.21 -16.66 17.63
C CYS A 347 9.84 -16.54 16.14
N PRO A 348 9.47 -17.66 15.50
CA PRO A 348 8.94 -17.60 14.14
C PRO A 348 7.77 -16.64 14.02
N PRO A 349 7.65 -15.92 12.89
CA PRO A 349 6.53 -15.01 12.69
C PRO A 349 5.20 -15.79 12.65
N GLU A 350 4.16 -15.21 13.23
CA GLU A 350 2.82 -15.80 13.23
C GLU A 350 2.25 -15.95 11.81
N ARG A 351 2.67 -15.07 10.91
CA ARG A 351 2.34 -15.15 9.48
C ARG A 351 3.42 -15.96 8.76
N PRO A 352 3.02 -16.76 7.77
CA PRO A 352 4.01 -17.49 6.97
C PRO A 352 5.08 -16.55 6.42
N ALA A 353 6.33 -16.98 6.48
CA ALA A 353 7.43 -16.29 5.81
C ALA A 353 7.29 -16.51 4.29
N GLY A 354 6.46 -15.69 3.66
CA GLY A 354 6.20 -15.76 2.23
C GLY A 354 5.29 -14.62 1.79
N PRO A 355 5.22 -14.37 0.47
CA PRO A 355 4.32 -13.37 -0.03
C PRO A 355 2.89 -13.75 0.35
N MET A 356 2.12 -12.77 0.78
CA MET A 356 0.68 -12.94 0.86
C MET A 356 0.20 -13.24 -0.55
N GLY A 357 -0.23 -14.49 -0.80
CA GLY A 357 -0.78 -14.87 -2.08
C GLY A 357 -1.95 -13.95 -2.44
N THR A 358 -2.34 -13.95 -3.71
CA THR A 358 -3.51 -13.21 -4.20
C THR A 358 -4.82 -13.55 -3.46
N ALA A 359 -4.85 -14.64 -2.71
CA ALA A 359 -5.83 -14.86 -1.66
C ALA A 359 -5.29 -14.22 -0.36
N LEU A 360 -5.67 -12.99 -0.08
CA LEU A 360 -5.57 -12.43 1.26
C LEU A 360 -6.13 -13.47 2.24
N PRO A 361 -5.37 -13.85 3.31
CA PRO A 361 -5.86 -14.81 4.28
C PRO A 361 -7.24 -14.35 4.77
N ARG A 362 -8.22 -15.23 4.76
CA ARG A 362 -9.59 -14.96 5.23
C ARG A 362 -9.68 -14.54 6.71
N CYS A 363 -8.54 -14.48 7.39
CA CYS A 363 -8.41 -14.08 8.78
C CYS A 363 -7.15 -13.23 8.97
N TRP A 364 -7.27 -11.93 8.74
CA TRP A 364 -6.44 -11.01 9.49
C TRP A 364 -7.02 -10.98 10.90
N PRO A 365 -6.26 -11.35 11.95
CA PRO A 365 -6.78 -11.17 13.29
C PRO A 365 -7.07 -9.70 13.49
N SER A 366 -8.30 -9.40 13.89
CA SER A 366 -8.78 -8.07 14.28
C SER A 366 -7.96 -7.40 15.39
N ALA A 367 -6.90 -8.08 15.86
CA ALA A 367 -6.00 -7.63 16.91
C ALA A 367 -4.80 -6.79 16.45
N VAL A 368 -4.50 -6.73 15.13
CA VAL A 368 -3.31 -5.99 14.64
C VAL A 368 -3.61 -4.54 14.31
N ILE A 369 -4.88 -4.22 14.12
CA ILE A 369 -5.36 -2.85 14.22
C ILE A 369 -6.28 -2.86 15.43
N SER A 370 -5.69 -2.76 16.64
CA SER A 370 -6.50 -2.40 17.81
C SER A 370 -7.31 -1.17 17.41
N PRO A 371 -8.65 -1.18 17.57
CA PRO A 371 -9.45 0.03 17.32
C PRO A 371 -8.98 1.22 18.15
N ARG A 372 -8.10 0.99 19.13
CA ARG A 372 -7.51 2.02 19.99
C ARG A 372 -6.13 2.51 19.53
N ALA A 373 -5.44 1.80 18.65
CA ALA A 373 -4.06 2.17 18.30
C ALA A 373 -3.89 2.86 16.95
N CYS A 374 -4.76 2.61 15.96
CA CYS A 374 -4.55 3.19 14.63
C CYS A 374 -5.77 3.88 14.02
N TRP A 375 -7.00 3.64 14.48
CA TRP A 375 -8.16 4.11 13.74
C TRP A 375 -9.38 4.44 14.64
N THR A 376 -9.19 4.70 15.91
CA THR A 376 -10.20 5.34 16.77
C THR A 376 -10.01 6.81 16.88
#